data_5a8963d8596da720ef0259518ce465de
#
_entry.id   5a8963d8596da720ef0259518ce465de
#
_cell.length_a   1.000
_cell.length_b   1.000
_cell.length_c   1.000
_cell.angle_alpha   90.00
_cell.angle_beta   90.00
_cell.angle_gamma   90.00
#
_symmetry.space_group_name_H-M   'P 1'
#
loop_
_entity.id
_entity.type
_entity.pdbx_description
1 polymer ?
#
loop_
_entity_poly.entity_id
_entity_poly.type
_entity_poly.pdbx_seq_one_letter_code
_entity_poly.pdbx_strand_id
1 'polypeptide(L)'
;DLFLSLSSAVAPEIGEYERSATALFNAYVGRVIEGYLQRMEQTLFDAGLKHRVLIVQSNGGLVAATQTIPVLTIESGPAVGVVGAAYLARELGRPDVIATDIGGTTSKVAVIENGSWNYSRETVINQYQLRMPMVDVTSIGAGGGSIAWVDGFRLRVGPHSAAADPGPACYGNGSDRPTVTDANLVLARINAARPIGSGLGALDPDAARAAIQTHVA
;
A
#
# COMPACT_ATOMS: atom_id res chain seq x y z
N ASP A 1 -9.63 -18.38 -23.63
CA ASP A 1 -9.69 -16.99 -24.08
C ASP A 1 -8.37 -16.27 -23.80
N LEU A 2 -7.95 -15.40 -24.72
CA LEU A 2 -6.73 -14.63 -24.60
C LEU A 2 -7.08 -13.21 -24.10
N PHE A 3 -6.29 -12.71 -23.15
CA PHE A 3 -6.37 -11.29 -22.75
C PHE A 3 -5.60 -10.45 -23.77
N LEU A 4 -6.29 -9.56 -24.46
CA LEU A 4 -5.70 -8.68 -25.46
C LEU A 4 -5.39 -7.31 -24.86
N SER A 5 -4.12 -6.90 -24.95
CA SER A 5 -3.65 -5.59 -24.49
C SER A 5 -3.14 -4.77 -25.67
N LEU A 6 -3.89 -3.75 -26.06
CA LEU A 6 -3.50 -2.83 -27.12
C LEU A 6 -2.75 -1.63 -26.53
N SER A 7 -1.50 -1.42 -26.93
CA SER A 7 -0.68 -0.34 -26.41
C SER A 7 -1.29 1.05 -26.62
N SER A 8 -2.01 1.25 -27.74
CA SER A 8 -2.74 2.48 -28.01
C SER A 8 -3.94 2.75 -27.11
N ALA A 9 -4.50 1.70 -26.49
CA ALA A 9 -5.59 1.84 -25.52
C ALA A 9 -5.09 2.00 -24.09
N VAL A 10 -3.98 1.34 -23.76
CA VAL A 10 -3.42 1.31 -22.39
C VAL A 10 -2.58 2.56 -22.12
N ALA A 11 -1.75 2.99 -23.08
CA ALA A 11 -0.88 4.15 -22.99
C ALA A 11 -0.89 4.92 -24.32
N PRO A 12 -1.90 5.76 -24.58
CA PRO A 12 -2.09 6.45 -25.86
C PRO A 12 -1.14 7.66 -26.01
N GLU A 13 0.14 7.47 -25.78
CA GLU A 13 1.20 8.48 -25.83
C GLU A 13 2.30 8.05 -26.80
N ILE A 14 3.14 9.00 -27.21
CA ILE A 14 4.34 8.72 -28.03
C ILE A 14 5.43 8.14 -27.11
N GLY A 15 6.15 7.14 -27.58
CA GLY A 15 7.22 6.44 -26.86
C GLY A 15 7.07 4.92 -27.05
N GLU A 16 7.91 4.34 -27.90
CA GLU A 16 7.73 2.92 -28.25
C GLU A 16 8.04 1.99 -27.10
N TYR A 17 9.14 2.25 -26.37
CA TYR A 17 9.60 1.38 -25.29
C TYR A 17 8.63 1.40 -24.11
N GLU A 18 8.37 2.57 -23.57
CA GLU A 18 7.54 2.76 -22.36
C GLU A 18 6.09 2.32 -22.61
N ARG A 19 5.57 2.64 -23.80
CA ARG A 19 4.24 2.22 -24.21
C ARG A 19 4.14 0.70 -24.35
N SER A 20 5.15 0.08 -24.97
CA SER A 20 5.21 -1.38 -25.12
C SER A 20 5.37 -2.08 -23.79
N ALA A 21 6.25 -1.58 -22.91
CA ALA A 21 6.42 -2.08 -21.55
C ALA A 21 5.10 -2.00 -20.77
N THR A 22 4.40 -0.86 -20.83
CA THR A 22 3.11 -0.68 -20.16
C THR A 22 2.05 -1.67 -20.67
N ALA A 23 1.97 -1.88 -21.98
CA ALA A 23 1.06 -2.85 -22.58
C ALA A 23 1.41 -4.29 -22.18
N LEU A 24 2.70 -4.61 -22.07
CA LEU A 24 3.17 -5.93 -21.63
C LEU A 24 2.81 -6.18 -20.16
N PHE A 25 3.04 -5.19 -19.28
CA PHE A 25 2.60 -5.28 -17.87
C PHE A 25 1.09 -5.43 -17.76
N ASN A 26 0.33 -4.67 -18.56
CA ASN A 26 -1.12 -4.79 -18.60
C ASN A 26 -1.55 -6.21 -19.04
N ALA A 27 -0.90 -6.79 -20.04
CA ALA A 27 -1.18 -8.15 -20.47
C ALA A 27 -0.84 -9.19 -19.40
N TYR A 28 0.27 -8.98 -18.68
CA TYR A 28 0.74 -9.88 -17.63
C TYR A 28 -0.22 -9.94 -16.44
N VAL A 29 -0.68 -8.79 -15.94
CA VAL A 29 -1.59 -8.73 -14.79
C VAL A 29 -3.06 -8.84 -15.18
N GLY A 30 -3.38 -8.59 -16.45
CA GLY A 30 -4.72 -8.36 -16.95
C GLY A 30 -5.70 -9.48 -16.63
N ARG A 31 -5.34 -10.71 -17.00
CA ARG A 31 -6.21 -11.88 -16.79
C ARG A 31 -6.53 -12.13 -15.31
N VAL A 32 -5.56 -11.93 -14.43
CA VAL A 32 -5.73 -12.14 -12.99
C VAL A 32 -6.64 -11.07 -12.41
N ILE A 33 -6.39 -9.80 -12.74
CA ILE A 33 -7.17 -8.66 -12.26
C ILE A 33 -8.60 -8.72 -12.79
N GLU A 34 -8.78 -8.96 -14.09
CA GLU A 34 -10.11 -9.05 -14.70
C GLU A 34 -10.95 -10.16 -14.05
N GLY A 35 -10.38 -11.35 -13.90
CA GLY A 35 -11.07 -12.47 -13.23
C GLY A 35 -11.35 -12.21 -11.75
N TYR A 36 -10.49 -11.47 -11.06
CA TYR A 36 -10.73 -11.04 -9.69
C TYR A 36 -11.89 -10.04 -9.61
N LEU A 37 -11.88 -9.00 -10.44
CA LEU A 37 -12.91 -7.97 -10.45
C LEU A 37 -14.28 -8.53 -10.80
N GLN A 38 -14.36 -9.46 -11.75
CA GLN A 38 -15.61 -10.14 -12.12
C GLN A 38 -16.17 -10.95 -10.95
N ARG A 39 -15.35 -11.75 -10.28
CA ARG A 39 -15.79 -12.54 -9.11
C ARG A 39 -16.20 -11.63 -7.95
N MET A 40 -15.45 -10.56 -7.69
CA MET A 40 -15.78 -9.61 -6.64
C MET A 40 -17.12 -8.92 -6.91
N GLU A 41 -17.34 -8.44 -8.12
CA GLU A 41 -18.59 -7.78 -8.51
C GLU A 41 -19.77 -8.74 -8.39
N GLN A 42 -19.63 -9.99 -8.86
CA GLN A 42 -20.66 -11.02 -8.73
C GLN A 42 -20.98 -11.31 -7.26
N THR A 43 -19.96 -11.52 -6.43
CA THR A 43 -20.14 -11.79 -5.00
C THR A 43 -20.89 -10.66 -4.30
N LEU A 44 -20.58 -9.41 -4.63
CA LEU A 44 -21.23 -8.24 -4.06
C LEU A 44 -22.69 -8.12 -4.53
N PHE A 45 -22.97 -8.41 -5.80
CA PHE A 45 -24.35 -8.43 -6.31
C PHE A 45 -25.17 -9.53 -5.66
N ASP A 46 -24.61 -10.71 -5.50
CA ASP A 46 -25.27 -11.84 -4.80
C ASP A 46 -25.54 -11.50 -3.33
N ALA A 47 -24.69 -10.67 -2.72
CA ALA A 47 -24.88 -10.12 -1.37
C ALA A 47 -25.88 -8.94 -1.31
N GLY A 48 -26.47 -8.55 -2.44
CA GLY A 48 -27.51 -7.51 -2.51
C GLY A 48 -27.05 -6.10 -2.89
N LEU A 49 -25.78 -5.91 -3.32
CA LEU A 49 -25.33 -4.63 -3.87
C LEU A 49 -26.10 -4.34 -5.17
N LYS A 50 -26.70 -3.16 -5.25
CA LYS A 50 -27.51 -2.72 -6.40
C LYS A 50 -26.79 -1.73 -7.32
N HIS A 51 -25.57 -1.34 -6.97
CA HIS A 51 -24.79 -0.33 -7.66
C HIS A 51 -23.53 -0.94 -8.28
N ARG A 52 -23.00 -0.29 -9.31
CA ARG A 52 -21.72 -0.69 -9.92
C ARG A 52 -20.58 -0.57 -8.92
N VAL A 53 -19.68 -1.51 -8.97
CA VAL A 53 -18.43 -1.46 -8.23
C VAL A 53 -17.49 -0.49 -8.93
N LEU A 54 -16.94 0.46 -8.18
CA LEU A 54 -15.94 1.42 -8.68
C LEU A 54 -14.56 1.03 -8.19
N ILE A 55 -13.59 1.08 -9.09
CA ILE A 55 -12.20 0.75 -8.82
C ILE A 55 -11.37 2.04 -8.90
N VAL A 56 -10.57 2.26 -7.88
CA VAL A 56 -9.58 3.35 -7.87
C VAL A 56 -8.41 2.98 -8.77
N GLN A 57 -7.95 3.94 -9.55
CA GLN A 57 -6.75 3.81 -10.37
C GLN A 57 -5.55 4.52 -9.75
N SER A 58 -4.36 4.23 -10.24
CA SER A 58 -3.08 4.81 -9.79
C SER A 58 -3.04 6.35 -9.85
N ASN A 59 -3.84 6.95 -10.71
CA ASN A 59 -4.00 8.41 -10.80
C ASN A 59 -5.02 8.99 -9.82
N GLY A 60 -5.62 8.16 -8.94
CA GLY A 60 -6.67 8.57 -7.99
C GLY A 60 -8.06 8.67 -8.60
N GLY A 61 -8.23 8.43 -9.91
CA GLY A 61 -9.52 8.40 -10.58
C GLY A 61 -10.31 7.14 -10.26
N LEU A 62 -11.63 7.19 -10.52
CA LEU A 62 -12.56 6.09 -10.32
C LEU A 62 -13.14 5.64 -11.65
N VAL A 63 -13.17 4.33 -11.88
CA VAL A 63 -13.82 3.72 -13.06
C VAL A 63 -14.66 2.53 -12.63
N ALA A 64 -15.65 2.15 -13.43
CA ALA A 64 -16.39 0.91 -13.17
C ALA A 64 -15.45 -0.31 -13.30
N ALA A 65 -15.69 -1.36 -12.51
CA ALA A 65 -14.88 -2.58 -12.55
C ALA A 65 -14.71 -3.15 -13.96
N THR A 66 -15.77 -3.09 -14.77
CA THR A 66 -15.78 -3.54 -16.19
C THR A 66 -14.97 -2.65 -17.14
N GLN A 67 -14.58 -1.46 -16.72
CA GLN A 67 -13.82 -0.48 -17.53
C GLN A 67 -12.39 -0.31 -17.00
N THR A 68 -12.02 -1.08 -15.99
CA THR A 68 -10.70 -0.99 -15.38
C THR A 68 -9.62 -1.45 -16.35
N ILE A 69 -8.60 -0.61 -16.53
CA ILE A 69 -7.36 -0.99 -17.21
C ILE A 69 -6.45 -1.59 -16.12
N PRO A 70 -6.15 -2.90 -16.17
CA PRO A 70 -5.50 -3.60 -15.07
C PRO A 70 -4.18 -2.97 -14.58
N VAL A 71 -3.30 -2.53 -15.47
CA VAL A 71 -2.03 -1.91 -15.09
C VAL A 71 -2.23 -0.63 -14.27
N LEU A 72 -3.32 0.10 -14.47
CA LEU A 72 -3.64 1.32 -13.73
C LEU A 72 -4.17 1.05 -12.30
N THR A 73 -4.28 -0.20 -11.87
CA THR A 73 -4.59 -0.54 -10.47
C THR A 73 -3.34 -0.63 -9.58
N ILE A 74 -2.14 -0.59 -10.19
CA ILE A 74 -0.88 -0.59 -9.45
C ILE A 74 -0.80 0.66 -8.57
N GLU A 75 -0.47 0.49 -7.28
CA GLU A 75 -0.39 1.58 -6.29
C GLU A 75 -1.69 2.40 -6.13
N SER A 76 -2.85 1.86 -6.49
CA SER A 76 -4.14 2.54 -6.33
C SER A 76 -4.53 2.79 -4.86
N GLY A 77 -4.11 1.91 -3.94
CA GLY A 77 -4.33 2.09 -2.50
C GLY A 77 -3.71 3.37 -1.96
N PRO A 78 -2.40 3.59 -2.14
CA PRO A 78 -1.76 4.86 -1.81
C PRO A 78 -2.39 6.07 -2.49
N ALA A 79 -2.73 5.95 -3.77
CA ALA A 79 -3.35 7.04 -4.52
C ALA A 79 -4.66 7.52 -3.87
N VAL A 80 -5.54 6.60 -3.48
CA VAL A 80 -6.80 6.97 -2.79
C VAL A 80 -6.56 7.57 -1.42
N GLY A 81 -5.50 7.14 -0.72
CA GLY A 81 -5.10 7.72 0.56
C GLY A 81 -4.76 9.21 0.43
N VAL A 82 -4.00 9.58 -0.62
CA VAL A 82 -3.67 10.98 -0.90
C VAL A 82 -4.90 11.80 -1.29
N VAL A 83 -5.77 11.26 -2.14
CA VAL A 83 -7.04 11.91 -2.52
C VAL A 83 -7.91 12.16 -1.28
N GLY A 84 -8.04 11.16 -0.40
CA GLY A 84 -8.79 11.27 0.84
C GLY A 84 -8.18 12.30 1.80
N ALA A 85 -6.85 12.31 1.94
CA ALA A 85 -6.14 13.29 2.76
C ALA A 85 -6.33 14.73 2.24
N ALA A 86 -6.26 14.93 0.92
CA ALA A 86 -6.51 16.24 0.30
C ALA A 86 -7.95 16.73 0.51
N TYR A 87 -8.92 15.81 0.42
CA TYR A 87 -10.32 16.13 0.74
C TYR A 87 -10.49 16.61 2.19
N LEU A 88 -9.96 15.82 3.15
CA LEU A 88 -10.04 16.17 4.56
C LEU A 88 -9.28 17.47 4.89
N ALA A 89 -8.12 17.67 4.30
CA ALA A 89 -7.33 18.90 4.46
C ALA A 89 -8.12 20.14 4.02
N ARG A 90 -8.84 20.04 2.91
CA ARG A 90 -9.70 21.11 2.40
C ARG A 90 -10.87 21.39 3.35
N GLU A 91 -11.55 20.35 3.83
CA GLU A 91 -12.66 20.50 4.79
C GLU A 91 -12.19 21.14 6.11
N LEU A 92 -10.95 20.89 6.52
CA LEU A 92 -10.34 21.46 7.71
C LEU A 92 -9.71 22.85 7.48
N GLY A 93 -9.78 23.41 6.27
CA GLY A 93 -9.19 24.69 5.92
C GLY A 93 -7.64 24.69 5.98
N ARG A 94 -7.01 23.53 5.77
CA ARG A 94 -5.56 23.33 5.79
C ARG A 94 -5.09 22.78 4.44
N PRO A 95 -4.91 23.63 3.41
CA PRO A 95 -4.62 23.15 2.06
C PRO A 95 -3.22 22.54 1.90
N ASP A 96 -2.31 22.82 2.83
CA ASP A 96 -0.92 22.33 2.81
C ASP A 96 -0.74 21.29 3.92
N VAL A 97 -0.58 20.01 3.51
CA VAL A 97 -0.43 18.88 4.43
C VAL A 97 0.52 17.83 3.85
N ILE A 98 1.08 17.03 4.75
CA ILE A 98 1.79 15.80 4.40
C ILE A 98 0.86 14.64 4.74
N ALA A 99 0.51 13.85 3.73
CA ALA A 99 -0.23 12.60 3.90
C ALA A 99 0.76 11.47 4.19
N THR A 100 0.49 10.68 5.23
CA THR A 100 1.28 9.49 5.56
C THR A 100 0.37 8.29 5.73
N ASP A 101 0.78 7.17 5.11
CA ASP A 101 0.14 5.86 5.26
C ASP A 101 1.20 4.86 5.74
N ILE A 102 1.06 4.37 6.96
CA ILE A 102 2.02 3.45 7.58
C ILE A 102 1.37 2.08 7.69
N GLY A 103 1.76 1.19 6.78
CA GLY A 103 1.34 -0.21 6.77
C GLY A 103 2.23 -1.11 7.63
N GLY A 104 2.06 -2.42 7.48
CA GLY A 104 2.89 -3.41 8.18
C GLY A 104 4.34 -3.46 7.70
N THR A 105 4.58 -3.25 6.40
CA THR A 105 5.90 -3.44 5.77
C THR A 105 6.50 -2.13 5.27
N THR A 106 5.66 -1.20 4.80
CA THR A 106 6.09 0.05 4.19
C THR A 106 5.36 1.24 4.78
N SER A 107 6.01 2.38 4.77
CA SER A 107 5.40 3.70 4.99
C SER A 107 5.38 4.46 3.68
N LYS A 108 4.28 5.14 3.40
CA LYS A 108 4.07 5.94 2.21
C LYS A 108 3.83 7.38 2.59
N VAL A 109 4.44 8.30 1.85
CA VAL A 109 4.37 9.73 2.12
C VAL A 109 4.06 10.47 0.82
N ALA A 110 3.13 11.40 0.88
CA ALA A 110 2.82 12.31 -0.22
C ALA A 110 2.67 13.74 0.30
N VAL A 111 3.05 14.70 -0.53
CA VAL A 111 2.90 16.13 -0.24
C VAL A 111 1.68 16.67 -0.98
N ILE A 112 0.85 17.41 -0.25
CA ILE A 112 -0.32 18.10 -0.77
C ILE A 112 -0.09 19.59 -0.54
N GLU A 113 -0.04 20.37 -1.61
CA GLU A 113 0.16 21.81 -1.59
C GLU A 113 -1.02 22.50 -2.26
N ASN A 114 -1.56 23.53 -1.64
CA ASN A 114 -2.75 24.24 -2.11
C ASN A 114 -3.95 23.31 -2.42
N GLY A 115 -4.10 22.22 -1.64
CA GLY A 115 -5.13 21.22 -1.83
C GLY A 115 -4.95 20.31 -3.05
N SER A 116 -3.77 20.31 -3.66
CA SER A 116 -3.40 19.51 -4.83
C SER A 116 -2.17 18.68 -4.57
N TRP A 117 -2.01 17.60 -5.29
CA TRP A 117 -0.86 16.70 -5.25
C TRP A 117 -0.21 16.57 -6.62
N ASN A 118 1.03 16.11 -6.65
CA ASN A 118 1.78 15.90 -7.87
C ASN A 118 1.45 14.54 -8.51
N TYR A 119 1.65 14.47 -9.82
CA TYR A 119 1.59 13.23 -10.60
C TYR A 119 2.95 12.91 -11.18
N SER A 120 3.39 11.68 -11.03
CA SER A 120 4.43 11.11 -11.87
C SER A 120 3.80 10.61 -13.17
N ARG A 121 4.39 10.96 -14.30
CA ARG A 121 3.99 10.42 -15.62
C ARG A 121 4.78 9.19 -16.01
N GLU A 122 5.92 8.99 -15.38
CA GLU A 122 6.84 7.91 -15.63
C GLU A 122 7.05 7.13 -14.33
N THR A 123 6.70 5.87 -14.38
CA THR A 123 6.81 4.97 -13.23
C THR A 123 7.81 3.89 -13.55
N VAL A 124 8.78 3.68 -12.65
CA VAL A 124 9.75 2.59 -12.78
C VAL A 124 9.34 1.45 -11.86
N ILE A 125 9.04 0.30 -12.45
CA ILE A 125 8.74 -0.93 -11.73
C ILE A 125 9.79 -1.97 -12.12
N ASN A 126 10.59 -2.43 -11.17
CA ASN A 126 11.65 -3.42 -11.41
C ASN A 126 12.53 -3.07 -12.64
N GLN A 127 13.03 -1.85 -12.73
CA GLN A 127 13.84 -1.32 -13.85
C GLN A 127 13.09 -1.08 -15.18
N TYR A 128 11.81 -1.44 -15.28
CA TYR A 128 10.99 -1.12 -16.46
C TYR A 128 10.33 0.23 -16.29
N GLN A 129 10.52 1.08 -17.27
CA GLN A 129 9.88 2.38 -17.32
C GLN A 129 8.49 2.24 -17.97
N LEU A 130 7.45 2.57 -17.21
CA LEU A 130 6.06 2.48 -17.65
C LEU A 130 5.50 3.88 -17.88
N ARG A 131 4.67 4.01 -18.88
CA ARG A 131 3.95 5.23 -19.22
C ARG A 131 2.54 5.17 -18.65
N MET A 132 2.43 5.52 -17.38
CA MET A 132 1.14 5.55 -16.68
C MET A 132 1.13 6.68 -15.64
N PRO A 133 0.06 7.48 -15.59
CA PRO A 133 -0.05 8.54 -14.59
C PRO A 133 -0.29 7.92 -13.21
N MET A 134 0.54 8.30 -12.25
CA MET A 134 0.39 7.90 -10.85
C MET A 134 0.42 9.11 -9.94
N VAL A 135 -0.32 9.04 -8.85
CA VAL A 135 -0.12 9.99 -7.74
C VAL A 135 1.31 9.82 -7.23
N ASP A 136 2.03 10.94 -7.07
CA ASP A 136 3.41 10.92 -6.61
C ASP A 136 3.46 10.58 -5.11
N VAL A 137 3.92 9.36 -4.82
CA VAL A 137 4.01 8.81 -3.47
C VAL A 137 5.40 8.22 -3.26
N THR A 138 6.09 8.72 -2.26
CA THR A 138 7.37 8.15 -1.83
C THR A 138 7.14 6.98 -0.87
N SER A 139 7.68 5.81 -1.20
CA SER A 139 7.64 4.62 -0.36
C SER A 139 8.95 4.42 0.40
N ILE A 140 8.84 4.15 1.69
CA ILE A 140 9.95 3.82 2.59
C ILE A 140 9.75 2.39 3.09
N GLY A 141 10.78 1.54 2.98
CA GLY A 141 10.76 0.15 3.44
C GLY A 141 10.83 0.01 4.97
N ALA A 142 10.00 0.77 5.67
CA ALA A 142 9.86 0.74 7.12
C ALA A 142 8.39 0.89 7.50
N GLY A 143 7.80 -0.14 8.08
CA GLY A 143 6.42 -0.18 8.56
C GLY A 143 6.32 -0.79 9.95
N GLY A 144 5.12 -1.06 10.42
CA GLY A 144 4.86 -1.60 11.76
C GLY A 144 5.56 -2.93 12.04
N GLY A 145 5.62 -3.82 11.04
CA GLY A 145 6.30 -5.13 11.12
C GLY A 145 7.80 -5.09 10.80
N SER A 146 8.36 -3.92 10.50
CA SER A 146 9.79 -3.81 10.20
C SER A 146 10.63 -4.16 11.43
N ILE A 147 11.56 -5.09 11.23
CA ILE A 147 12.43 -5.62 12.30
C ILE A 147 13.50 -4.59 12.63
N ALA A 148 13.65 -4.31 13.92
CA ALA A 148 14.76 -3.53 14.46
C ALA A 148 15.96 -4.46 14.74
N TRP A 149 17.15 -4.00 14.38
CA TRP A 149 18.41 -4.74 14.57
C TRP A 149 19.58 -3.79 14.69
N VAL A 150 20.68 -4.26 15.26
CA VAL A 150 21.89 -3.48 15.48
C VAL A 150 22.95 -3.87 14.46
N ASP A 151 23.49 -2.87 13.78
CA ASP A 151 24.60 -2.97 12.84
C ASP A 151 25.81 -2.24 13.43
N GLY A 152 26.68 -2.97 14.09
CA GLY A 152 27.77 -2.40 14.86
C GLY A 152 27.26 -1.48 15.98
N PHE A 153 27.34 -0.17 15.79
CA PHE A 153 26.85 0.84 16.75
C PHE A 153 25.57 1.53 16.30
N ARG A 154 24.93 1.08 15.22
CA ARG A 154 23.77 1.75 14.63
C ARG A 154 22.52 0.89 14.75
N LEU A 155 21.49 1.48 15.32
CA LEU A 155 20.15 0.91 15.25
C LEU A 155 19.60 1.06 13.82
N ARG A 156 19.17 -0.06 13.24
CA ARG A 156 18.51 -0.15 11.94
C ARG A 156 17.07 -0.61 12.11
N VAL A 157 16.19 -0.14 11.27
CA VAL A 157 14.79 -0.57 11.19
C VAL A 157 14.48 -0.94 9.73
N GLY A 158 14.08 -2.20 9.51
CA GLY A 158 13.92 -2.73 8.17
C GLY A 158 15.27 -2.96 7.45
N PRO A 159 15.25 -3.26 6.13
CA PRO A 159 14.07 -3.47 5.28
C PRO A 159 13.35 -4.80 5.55
N HIS A 160 13.93 -5.68 6.38
CA HIS A 160 13.29 -6.94 6.75
C HIS A 160 12.05 -6.70 7.60
N SER A 161 10.96 -7.41 7.27
CA SER A 161 9.69 -7.36 7.99
C SER A 161 9.35 -8.72 8.58
N ALA A 162 8.77 -8.72 9.77
CA ALA A 162 8.19 -9.92 10.36
C ALA A 162 6.88 -10.35 9.67
N ALA A 163 6.40 -9.58 8.71
CA ALA A 163 5.14 -9.77 8.01
C ALA A 163 3.92 -9.86 8.96
N ALA A 164 2.90 -10.61 8.57
CA ALA A 164 1.75 -10.90 9.43
C ALA A 164 1.93 -12.21 10.21
N ASP A 165 2.74 -13.13 9.66
CA ASP A 165 3.08 -14.43 10.24
C ASP A 165 4.60 -14.66 10.10
N PRO A 166 5.33 -14.88 11.20
CA PRO A 166 4.89 -14.89 12.59
C PRO A 166 4.47 -13.52 13.14
N GLY A 167 4.79 -12.43 12.48
CA GLY A 167 4.46 -11.07 12.88
C GLY A 167 5.35 -10.52 13.99
N PRO A 168 4.98 -9.37 14.56
CA PRO A 168 5.60 -8.79 15.75
C PRO A 168 5.68 -9.78 16.93
N ALA A 169 6.70 -9.66 17.78
CA ALA A 169 6.86 -10.52 18.95
C ALA A 169 5.63 -10.49 19.87
N CYS A 170 5.00 -9.32 19.99
CA CYS A 170 3.80 -9.15 20.82
C CYS A 170 2.55 -9.88 20.29
N TYR A 171 2.57 -10.43 19.09
CA TYR A 171 1.44 -11.24 18.60
C TYR A 171 1.38 -12.65 19.18
N GLY A 172 2.48 -13.12 19.78
CA GLY A 172 2.54 -14.45 20.40
C GLY A 172 2.60 -15.61 19.42
N ASN A 173 2.90 -15.36 18.15
CA ASN A 173 2.96 -16.39 17.08
C ASN A 173 4.37 -17.00 16.93
N GLY A 174 5.26 -16.84 17.93
CA GLY A 174 6.59 -17.43 17.95
C GLY A 174 7.71 -16.56 17.36
N SER A 175 7.46 -15.29 17.05
CA SER A 175 8.50 -14.33 16.70
C SER A 175 9.24 -13.87 17.96
N ASP A 176 10.56 -13.84 17.90
CA ASP A 176 11.45 -13.25 18.90
C ASP A 176 12.10 -11.93 18.46
N ARG A 177 11.81 -11.49 17.23
CA ARG A 177 12.45 -10.32 16.63
C ARG A 177 11.63 -9.05 16.93
N PRO A 178 12.30 -8.00 17.48
CA PRO A 178 11.62 -6.76 17.80
C PRO A 178 11.23 -5.99 16.53
N THR A 179 10.03 -5.44 16.54
CA THR A 179 9.49 -4.65 15.43
C THR A 179 9.09 -3.24 15.90
N VAL A 180 8.74 -2.38 14.94
CA VAL A 180 8.17 -1.05 15.25
C VAL A 180 6.85 -1.18 16.01
N THR A 181 6.05 -2.23 15.75
CA THR A 181 4.82 -2.52 16.52
C THR A 181 5.13 -2.84 17.97
N ASP A 182 6.16 -3.66 18.24
CA ASP A 182 6.58 -3.97 19.61
C ASP A 182 7.02 -2.72 20.35
N ALA A 183 7.80 -1.86 19.71
CA ALA A 183 8.21 -0.58 20.27
C ALA A 183 7.02 0.33 20.59
N ASN A 184 6.04 0.43 19.68
CA ASN A 184 4.83 1.22 19.90
C ASN A 184 3.96 0.66 21.02
N LEU A 185 3.92 -0.65 21.19
CA LEU A 185 3.22 -1.30 22.30
C LEU A 185 3.88 -0.98 23.64
N VAL A 186 5.21 -1.12 23.74
CA VAL A 186 5.98 -0.82 24.95
C VAL A 186 5.87 0.66 25.34
N LEU A 187 5.79 1.55 24.34
CA LEU A 187 5.59 2.99 24.52
C LEU A 187 4.12 3.38 24.79
N ALA A 188 3.23 2.38 24.97
CA ALA A 188 1.79 2.59 25.20
C ALA A 188 1.08 3.41 24.10
N ARG A 189 1.61 3.43 22.88
CA ARG A 189 0.97 4.04 21.70
C ARG A 189 -0.09 3.14 21.09
N ILE A 190 -0.02 1.83 21.36
CA ILE A 190 -0.99 0.82 20.95
C ILE A 190 -1.61 0.24 22.22
N ASN A 191 -2.93 0.09 22.23
CA ASN A 191 -3.66 -0.53 23.34
C ASN A 191 -3.53 -2.05 23.26
N ALA A 192 -2.89 -2.67 24.26
CA ALA A 192 -2.68 -4.11 24.31
C ALA A 192 -3.99 -4.92 24.31
N ALA A 193 -5.02 -4.42 25.02
CA ALA A 193 -6.31 -5.10 25.14
C ALA A 193 -7.24 -4.90 23.94
N ARG A 194 -6.94 -3.94 23.06
CA ARG A 194 -7.75 -3.61 21.89
C ARG A 194 -6.84 -3.35 20.68
N PRO A 195 -6.18 -4.40 20.16
CA PRO A 195 -5.33 -4.26 18.98
C PRO A 195 -6.16 -3.85 17.76
N ILE A 196 -5.50 -3.17 16.83
CA ILE A 196 -6.07 -2.84 15.53
C ILE A 196 -5.95 -4.07 14.64
N GLY A 197 -7.08 -4.64 14.25
CA GLY A 197 -7.14 -5.82 13.36
C GLY A 197 -8.10 -6.89 13.87
N SER A 198 -8.82 -7.53 12.94
CA SER A 198 -9.68 -8.65 13.25
C SER A 198 -8.85 -9.93 13.42
N GLY A 199 -9.09 -10.69 14.48
CA GLY A 199 -8.45 -11.98 14.70
C GLY A 199 -7.19 -11.95 15.57
N LEU A 200 -6.71 -10.76 15.97
CA LEU A 200 -5.67 -10.66 16.98
C LEU A 200 -6.30 -10.73 18.39
N GLY A 201 -5.75 -11.58 19.25
CA GLY A 201 -6.01 -11.55 20.68
C GLY A 201 -5.38 -10.33 21.35
N ALA A 202 -5.41 -10.29 22.70
CA ALA A 202 -4.65 -9.27 23.43
C ALA A 202 -3.15 -9.38 23.07
N LEU A 203 -2.50 -8.24 22.86
CA LEU A 203 -1.06 -8.20 22.57
C LEU A 203 -0.27 -8.43 23.87
N ASP A 204 0.90 -9.04 23.75
CA ASP A 204 1.80 -9.33 24.85
C ASP A 204 2.91 -8.25 24.99
N PRO A 205 2.80 -7.32 25.96
CA PRO A 205 3.83 -6.30 26.19
C PRO A 205 5.15 -6.88 26.74
N ASP A 206 5.11 -8.02 27.41
CA ASP A 206 6.31 -8.61 28.00
C ASP A 206 7.13 -9.33 26.93
N ALA A 207 6.48 -10.01 25.99
CA ALA A 207 7.15 -10.54 24.80
C ALA A 207 7.81 -9.42 23.97
N ALA A 208 7.10 -8.28 23.78
CA ALA A 208 7.68 -7.12 23.10
C ALA A 208 8.93 -6.58 23.81
N ARG A 209 8.89 -6.42 25.14
CA ARG A 209 10.05 -5.96 25.94
C ARG A 209 11.21 -6.94 25.85
N ALA A 210 10.94 -8.24 26.00
CA ALA A 210 11.96 -9.27 25.92
C ALA A 210 12.68 -9.27 24.57
N ALA A 211 11.93 -9.16 23.46
CA ALA A 211 12.50 -9.07 22.13
C ALA A 211 13.41 -7.85 21.97
N ILE A 212 12.97 -6.66 22.42
CA ILE A 212 13.75 -5.43 22.35
C ILE A 212 15.03 -5.55 23.20
N GLN A 213 14.94 -6.05 24.42
CA GLN A 213 16.09 -6.22 25.31
C GLN A 213 17.13 -7.20 24.76
N THR A 214 16.68 -8.26 24.10
CA THR A 214 17.56 -9.30 23.57
C THR A 214 18.34 -8.84 22.34
N HIS A 215 17.72 -8.02 21.48
CA HIS A 215 18.25 -7.75 20.13
C HIS A 215 18.68 -6.29 19.90
N VAL A 216 18.30 -5.36 20.78
CA VAL A 216 18.50 -3.91 20.53
C VAL A 216 19.13 -3.19 21.72
N ALA A 217 18.91 -3.62 22.93
CA ALA A 217 19.41 -2.95 24.17
C ALA A 217 20.85 -3.31 24.54
#